data_473e7ab97c3c06e23980547f2d078220
#
_entry.id   473e7ab97c3c06e23980547f2d078220
#
_cell.length_a   1.000
_cell.length_b   1.000
_cell.length_c   1.000
_cell.angle_alpha   90.00
_cell.angle_beta   90.00
_cell.angle_gamma   90.00
#
_symmetry.space_group_name_H-M   'P 1'
#
loop_
_entity.id
_entity.type
_entity.pdbx_description
1 polymer ?
#
loop_
_entity_poly.entity_id
_entity_poly.type
_entity_poly.pdbx_seq_one_letter_code
_entity_poly.pdbx_strand_id
1 'polypeptide(L)'
;MNLELISLDEPVETREFEKGRFELYRVGPTTVGRATYEPGWRWSEHVGPTVGTTSCQIEHVGLVLDGQAAVKMDDGTERVMKAGDFFYVPPGHDSWVVGDESYVSLHVMGSERYAAG
;
A
#
# COMPACT_ATOMS: atom_id res chain seq x y z
N MET A 1 -19.29 -23.07 7.80
CA MET A 1 -18.66 -22.11 6.89
C MET A 1 -19.68 -21.05 6.52
N ASN A 2 -19.37 -19.79 6.73
CA ASN A 2 -20.31 -18.70 6.54
C ASN A 2 -19.94 -17.85 5.33
N LEU A 3 -20.95 -17.36 4.64
CA LEU A 3 -20.77 -16.32 3.64
C LEU A 3 -20.41 -15.02 4.36
N GLU A 4 -19.37 -14.31 3.90
CA GLU A 4 -18.98 -13.04 4.48
C GLU A 4 -18.99 -11.94 3.43
N LEU A 5 -19.48 -10.79 3.83
CA LEU A 5 -19.48 -9.57 3.03
C LEU A 5 -19.00 -8.44 3.94
N ILE A 6 -17.92 -7.78 3.52
CA ILE A 6 -17.32 -6.71 4.32
C ILE A 6 -17.33 -5.42 3.49
N SER A 7 -17.82 -4.36 4.10
CA SER A 7 -17.80 -3.04 3.48
C SER A 7 -16.42 -2.38 3.64
N LEU A 8 -16.00 -1.59 2.66
CA LEU A 8 -14.81 -0.77 2.79
C LEU A 8 -14.93 0.29 3.90
N ASP A 9 -16.15 0.51 4.41
CA ASP A 9 -16.38 1.41 5.53
C ASP A 9 -16.12 0.74 6.89
N GLU A 10 -15.76 -0.54 6.91
CA GLU A 10 -15.63 -1.35 8.11
C GLU A 10 -14.25 -1.99 8.23
N PRO A 11 -13.15 -1.21 8.26
CA PRO A 11 -11.83 -1.79 8.48
C PRO A 11 -11.72 -2.38 9.88
N VAL A 12 -10.94 -3.46 10.02
CA VAL A 12 -10.66 -4.03 11.34
C VAL A 12 -9.51 -3.29 12.01
N GLU A 13 -8.71 -2.58 11.23
CA GLU A 13 -7.59 -1.78 11.74
C GLU A 13 -7.29 -0.69 10.73
N THR A 14 -6.89 0.49 11.22
CA THR A 14 -6.42 1.59 10.37
C THR A 14 -5.07 2.04 10.89
N ARG A 15 -4.08 2.07 10.00
CA ARG A 15 -2.73 2.57 10.30
C ARG A 15 -2.58 3.91 9.61
N GLU A 16 -2.47 4.97 10.40
CA GLU A 16 -2.33 6.31 9.87
C GLU A 16 -0.89 6.79 9.98
N PHE A 17 -0.45 7.54 9.00
CA PHE A 17 0.86 8.18 8.96
C PHE A 17 0.74 9.48 8.18
N GLU A 18 1.79 10.28 8.18
CA GLU A 18 1.76 11.55 7.46
C GLU A 18 1.47 11.30 5.97
N LYS A 19 0.49 12.02 5.43
CA LYS A 19 0.05 11.99 4.04
C LYS A 19 -0.54 10.66 3.59
N GLY A 20 -1.02 9.82 4.53
CA GLY A 20 -1.66 8.60 4.09
C GLY A 20 -2.21 7.73 5.19
N ARG A 21 -2.86 6.67 4.77
CA ARG A 21 -3.37 5.63 5.67
C ARG A 21 -3.42 4.30 4.96
N PHE A 22 -3.41 3.24 5.75
CA PHE A 22 -3.54 1.88 5.28
C PHE A 22 -4.61 1.19 6.14
N GLU A 23 -5.72 0.85 5.52
CA GLU A 23 -6.86 0.23 6.19
C GLU A 23 -6.86 -1.26 5.93
N LEU A 24 -7.04 -2.07 6.97
CA LEU A 24 -7.05 -3.52 6.86
C LEU A 24 -8.47 -4.06 7.00
N TYR A 25 -8.77 -5.06 6.21
CA TYR A 25 -10.06 -5.74 6.17
C TYR A 25 -9.82 -7.24 6.25
N ARG A 26 -10.70 -7.93 6.95
CA ARG A 26 -10.62 -9.39 7.02
C ARG A 26 -11.85 -9.98 6.35
N VAL A 27 -11.61 -10.77 5.30
CA VAL A 27 -12.68 -11.39 4.50
C VAL A 27 -12.36 -12.87 4.40
N GLY A 28 -13.13 -13.72 5.12
CA GLY A 28 -12.81 -15.13 5.22
C GLY A 28 -11.39 -15.31 5.77
N PRO A 29 -10.55 -16.13 5.13
CA PRO A 29 -9.18 -16.36 5.59
C PRO A 29 -8.20 -15.29 5.11
N THR A 30 -8.65 -14.26 4.40
CA THR A 30 -7.78 -13.30 3.72
C THR A 30 -7.80 -11.95 4.41
N THR A 31 -6.62 -11.36 4.58
CA THR A 31 -6.48 -9.97 5.01
C THR A 31 -6.18 -9.13 3.79
N VAL A 32 -7.01 -8.12 3.55
CA VAL A 32 -6.89 -7.21 2.41
C VAL A 32 -6.61 -5.82 2.95
N GLY A 33 -5.74 -5.06 2.28
CA GLY A 33 -5.45 -3.69 2.64
C GLY A 33 -5.91 -2.71 1.59
N ARG A 34 -6.32 -1.52 2.02
CA ARG A 34 -6.54 -0.39 1.12
C ARG A 34 -5.58 0.72 1.50
N ALA A 35 -4.67 1.04 0.57
CA ALA A 35 -3.76 2.16 0.70
C ALA A 35 -4.41 3.41 0.13
N THR A 36 -4.30 4.53 0.86
CA THR A 36 -4.71 5.83 0.36
C THR A 36 -3.58 6.79 0.70
N TYR A 37 -2.92 7.33 -0.33
CA TYR A 37 -1.78 8.22 -0.16
C TYR A 37 -2.04 9.54 -0.85
N GLU A 38 -1.72 10.64 -0.15
CA GLU A 38 -1.89 11.99 -0.67
C GLU A 38 -0.69 12.41 -1.53
N PRO A 39 -0.86 13.40 -2.39
CA PRO A 39 0.27 13.99 -3.11
C PRO A 39 1.38 14.39 -2.15
N GLY A 40 2.62 14.08 -2.52
CA GLY A 40 3.79 14.33 -1.67
C GLY A 40 4.18 13.17 -0.78
N TRP A 41 3.34 12.14 -0.67
CA TRP A 41 3.70 10.96 0.12
C TRP A 41 4.88 10.22 -0.54
N ARG A 42 5.82 9.79 0.32
CA ARG A 42 6.94 8.93 -0.06
C ARG A 42 7.19 7.95 1.07
N TRP A 43 7.27 6.67 0.73
CA TRP A 43 7.40 5.62 1.74
C TRP A 43 8.63 5.85 2.64
N SER A 44 9.78 6.15 2.04
CA SER A 44 11.03 6.32 2.81
C SER A 44 11.00 7.50 3.78
N GLU A 45 10.14 8.49 3.54
CA GLU A 45 10.00 9.66 4.42
C GLU A 45 8.90 9.49 5.45
N HIS A 46 7.77 8.88 5.07
CA HIS A 46 6.54 8.90 5.86
C HIS A 46 6.22 7.58 6.54
N VAL A 47 6.81 6.48 6.11
CA VAL A 47 6.58 5.14 6.71
C VAL A 47 7.89 4.53 7.21
N GLY A 48 8.95 4.62 6.41
CA GLY A 48 10.24 4.00 6.73
C GLY A 48 10.77 4.28 8.13
N PRO A 49 10.77 5.54 8.59
CA PRO A 49 11.26 5.84 9.95
C PRO A 49 10.48 5.13 11.06
N THR A 50 9.18 4.89 10.85
CA THR A 50 8.35 4.18 11.84
C THR A 50 8.70 2.70 11.92
N VAL A 51 8.98 2.07 10.77
CA VAL A 51 9.31 0.63 10.73
C VAL A 51 10.81 0.36 10.82
N GLY A 52 11.64 1.41 10.71
CA GLY A 52 13.07 1.30 10.96
C GLY A 52 13.90 0.80 9.78
N THR A 53 13.40 0.90 8.56
CA THR A 53 14.14 0.49 7.36
C THR A 53 14.20 1.63 6.34
N THR A 54 15.20 1.58 5.44
CA THR A 54 15.38 2.60 4.40
C THR A 54 14.56 2.29 3.15
N SER A 55 14.16 1.03 2.96
CA SER A 55 13.26 0.62 1.90
C SER A 55 12.25 -0.39 2.45
N CYS A 56 11.12 -0.52 1.79
CA CYS A 56 10.07 -1.43 2.22
C CYS A 56 10.49 -2.87 1.95
N GLN A 57 10.46 -3.70 2.99
CA GLN A 57 10.89 -5.10 2.90
C GLN A 57 9.71 -6.07 2.79
N ILE A 58 8.51 -5.55 2.56
CA ILE A 58 7.30 -6.36 2.45
C ILE A 58 6.91 -6.45 0.98
N GLU A 59 6.72 -7.67 0.49
CA GLU A 59 6.20 -7.84 -0.87
C GLU A 59 4.72 -7.52 -0.93
N HIS A 60 4.27 -7.02 -2.05
CA HIS A 60 2.88 -6.62 -2.27
C HIS A 60 2.34 -7.20 -3.57
N VAL A 61 1.11 -7.68 -3.51
CA VAL A 61 0.31 -7.99 -4.70
C VAL A 61 -0.99 -7.19 -4.58
N GLY A 62 -1.34 -6.49 -5.63
CA GLY A 62 -2.55 -5.66 -5.55
C GLY A 62 -2.98 -5.07 -6.88
N LEU A 63 -3.91 -4.14 -6.77
CA LEU A 63 -4.55 -3.46 -7.90
C LEU A 63 -4.66 -1.98 -7.61
N VAL A 64 -4.19 -1.15 -8.52
CA VAL A 64 -4.36 0.31 -8.41
C VAL A 64 -5.79 0.67 -8.79
N LEU A 65 -6.48 1.39 -7.92
CA LEU A 65 -7.86 1.84 -8.16
C LEU A 65 -7.90 3.28 -8.68
N ASP A 66 -6.99 4.13 -8.20
CA ASP A 66 -7.03 5.56 -8.52
C ASP A 66 -5.65 6.18 -8.38
N GLY A 67 -5.37 7.21 -9.19
CA GLY A 67 -4.10 7.93 -9.12
C GLY A 67 -2.92 7.14 -9.68
N GLN A 68 -1.73 7.63 -9.36
CA GLN A 68 -0.47 7.04 -9.84
C GLN A 68 0.57 7.05 -8.72
N ALA A 69 1.39 5.99 -8.67
CA ALA A 69 2.52 5.93 -7.79
C ALA A 69 3.73 5.33 -8.51
N ALA A 70 4.91 5.85 -8.22
CA ALA A 70 6.15 5.26 -8.71
C ALA A 70 6.68 4.28 -7.68
N VAL A 71 7.32 3.22 -8.16
CA VAL A 71 8.04 2.26 -7.33
C VAL A 71 9.47 2.20 -7.85
N LYS A 72 10.43 2.30 -6.95
CA LYS A 72 11.84 2.16 -7.28
C LYS A 72 12.45 1.05 -6.43
N MET A 73 12.95 0.02 -7.11
CA MET A 73 13.64 -1.08 -6.45
C MET A 73 15.05 -0.65 -6.00
N ASP A 74 15.59 -1.36 -5.02
CA ASP A 74 16.95 -1.10 -4.54
C ASP A 74 18.00 -1.24 -5.64
N ASP A 75 17.73 -2.04 -6.68
CA ASP A 75 18.61 -2.22 -7.83
C ASP A 75 18.51 -1.08 -8.87
N GLY A 76 17.62 -0.11 -8.64
CA GLY A 76 17.44 1.04 -9.52
C GLY A 76 16.30 0.92 -10.53
N THR A 77 15.67 -0.26 -10.64
CA THR A 77 14.50 -0.43 -11.51
C THR A 77 13.34 0.45 -11.01
N GLU A 78 12.78 1.25 -11.91
CA GLU A 78 11.70 2.17 -11.55
C GLU A 78 10.54 2.04 -12.53
N ARG A 79 9.32 1.93 -12.00
CA ARG A 79 8.11 1.85 -12.81
C ARG A 79 7.02 2.72 -12.18
N VAL A 80 6.09 3.22 -13.00
CA VAL A 80 4.91 3.94 -12.53
C VAL A 80 3.71 3.02 -12.65
N MET A 81 2.97 2.89 -11.55
CA MET A 81 1.73 2.14 -11.47
C MET A 81 0.57 3.11 -11.57
N LYS A 82 -0.43 2.80 -12.38
CA LYS A 82 -1.60 3.67 -12.58
C LYS A 82 -2.90 2.89 -12.46
N ALA A 83 -4.00 3.59 -12.34
CA ALA A 83 -5.33 2.99 -12.21
C ALA A 83 -5.56 1.88 -13.25
N GLY A 84 -5.99 0.72 -12.79
CA GLY A 84 -6.19 -0.46 -13.61
C GLY A 84 -5.01 -1.42 -13.68
N ASP A 85 -3.85 -1.05 -13.16
CA ASP A 85 -2.70 -1.95 -13.14
C ASP A 85 -2.77 -2.92 -11.96
N PHE A 86 -2.63 -4.20 -12.22
CA PHE A 86 -2.25 -5.17 -11.20
C PHE A 86 -0.74 -5.08 -11.01
N PHE A 87 -0.29 -5.23 -9.77
CA PHE A 87 1.13 -5.17 -9.49
C PHE A 87 1.60 -6.31 -8.59
N TYR A 88 2.84 -6.68 -8.78
CA TYR A 88 3.63 -7.42 -7.80
C TYR A 88 4.88 -6.61 -7.53
N VAL A 89 5.10 -6.23 -6.27
CA VAL A 89 6.28 -5.47 -5.86
C VAL A 89 7.04 -6.30 -4.84
N PRO A 90 8.25 -6.77 -5.20
CA PRO A 90 9.06 -7.56 -4.27
C PRO A 90 9.64 -6.72 -3.14
N PRO A 91 10.20 -7.34 -2.09
CA PRO A 91 10.90 -6.61 -1.03
C PRO A 91 12.06 -5.76 -1.58
N GLY A 92 12.36 -4.68 -0.91
CA GLY A 92 13.48 -3.81 -1.28
C GLY A 92 13.08 -2.71 -2.25
N HIS A 93 12.06 -1.93 -1.88
CA HIS A 93 11.58 -0.84 -2.74
C HIS A 93 11.24 0.40 -1.93
N ASP A 94 11.27 1.55 -2.63
CA ASP A 94 10.66 2.80 -2.19
C ASP A 94 9.51 3.10 -3.13
N SER A 95 8.59 3.97 -2.72
CA SER A 95 7.48 4.38 -3.58
C SER A 95 7.03 5.79 -3.19
N TRP A 96 6.41 6.48 -4.15
CA TRP A 96 5.90 7.83 -3.93
C TRP A 96 4.75 8.12 -4.88
N VAL A 97 3.87 9.03 -4.46
CA VAL A 97 2.75 9.46 -5.30
C VAL A 97 3.25 10.33 -6.43
N VAL A 98 2.77 10.07 -7.64
CA VAL A 98 3.10 10.84 -8.84
C VAL A 98 1.90 11.73 -9.16
N GLY A 99 2.18 13.03 -9.35
CA GLY A 99 1.13 13.99 -9.68
C GLY A 99 0.47 14.57 -8.45
N ASP A 100 -0.67 15.21 -8.66
CA ASP A 100 -1.38 15.98 -7.64
C ASP A 100 -2.75 15.40 -7.27
N GLU A 101 -2.97 14.13 -7.61
CA GLU A 101 -4.16 13.38 -7.18
C GLU A 101 -3.76 12.30 -6.17
N SER A 102 -4.67 11.98 -5.25
CA SER A 102 -4.45 10.90 -4.30
C SER A 102 -4.36 9.55 -5.02
N TYR A 103 -3.54 8.67 -4.47
CA TYR A 103 -3.36 7.32 -4.98
C TYR A 103 -4.11 6.34 -4.08
N VAL A 104 -4.86 5.43 -4.68
CA VAL A 104 -5.60 4.39 -3.95
C VAL A 104 -5.31 3.04 -4.57
N SER A 105 -4.98 2.05 -3.75
CA SER A 105 -4.76 0.68 -4.22
C SER A 105 -5.30 -0.34 -3.20
N LEU A 106 -5.66 -1.51 -3.71
CA LEU A 106 -6.01 -2.66 -2.88
C LEU A 106 -4.84 -3.64 -2.87
N HIS A 107 -4.52 -4.16 -1.69
CA HIS A 107 -3.44 -5.11 -1.49
C HIS A 107 -4.02 -6.42 -1.00
N VAL A 108 -3.76 -7.51 -1.72
CA VAL A 108 -4.25 -8.85 -1.36
C VAL A 108 -3.14 -9.73 -0.77
N MET A 109 -1.90 -9.22 -0.73
CA MET A 109 -0.77 -9.88 -0.10
C MET A 109 0.12 -8.83 0.56
N GLY A 110 0.65 -9.14 1.74
CA GLY A 110 1.55 -8.26 2.47
C GLY A 110 0.85 -7.26 3.39
N SER A 111 -0.49 -7.25 3.39
CA SER A 111 -1.25 -6.25 4.12
C SER A 111 -1.05 -6.28 5.63
N GLU A 112 -0.98 -7.48 6.23
CA GLU A 112 -0.91 -7.60 7.69
C GLU A 112 0.34 -6.93 8.27
N ARG A 113 1.44 -6.94 7.53
CA ARG A 113 2.73 -6.45 7.99
C ARG A 113 3.08 -5.04 7.52
N TYR A 114 2.33 -4.53 6.55
CA TYR A 114 2.67 -3.24 5.95
C TYR A 114 2.44 -2.10 6.95
N ALA A 115 3.43 -1.21 7.06
CA ALA A 115 3.40 -0.05 7.95
C ALA A 115 3.05 -0.40 9.41
N ALA A 116 3.39 -1.62 9.83
CA ALA A 116 3.05 -2.12 11.16
C ALA A 116 3.94 -1.57 12.28
N GLY A 117 4.99 -0.88 11.97
CA GLY A 117 5.96 -0.19 12.83
C GLY A 117 5.87 -0.26 14.31
#